data_18117327673e99f560132ade1b3cddb7
#
_entry.id   18117327673e99f560132ade1b3cddb7
#
_cell.length_a   1.000
_cell.length_b   1.000
_cell.length_c   1.000
_cell.angle_alpha   90.00
_cell.angle_beta   90.00
_cell.angle_gamma   90.00
#
_symmetry.space_group_name_H-M   'P 1'
#
loop_
_entity.id
_entity.type
_entity.pdbx_description
1 polymer ?
#
loop_
_entity_poly.entity_id
_entity_poly.type
_entity_poly.pdbx_seq_one_letter_code
_entity_poly.pdbx_strand_id
1 'polypeptide(L)'
;STSTPEAKALEKQALEHDLHLLQARCKHLGTENNLKILQCIYEHMKDHVEFRFRTPVRTIAREDNGEYTLTLDNDTITCKYLVAAPGRSGAEWFCEECKKLKLPLINNQVDLGVRVELPAKVFEHITSVVYESKLVYRTKQYNDQVRTFCMNPYGHVVAENVEGIHTVNGHSYSDPKLRSENTNFALLVSNHFTEPF
;
A
#
# COMPACT_ATOMS: atom_id res chain seq x y z
N SER A 1 17.26 7.38 9.13
CA SER A 1 17.06 7.05 10.55
C SER A 1 16.23 8.15 11.20
N THR A 2 15.12 7.82 11.84
CA THR A 2 14.24 8.79 12.53
C THR A 2 14.81 9.34 13.84
N SER A 3 16.03 8.94 14.20
CA SER A 3 16.69 9.32 15.47
C SER A 3 17.90 10.25 15.28
N THR A 4 18.10 10.79 14.07
CA THR A 4 19.16 11.77 13.83
C THR A 4 18.80 13.15 14.40
N PRO A 5 19.78 14.00 14.76
CA PRO A 5 19.54 15.36 15.21
C PRO A 5 18.71 16.18 14.20
N GLU A 6 18.96 16.01 12.89
CA GLU A 6 18.25 16.67 11.83
C GLU A 6 16.77 16.25 11.76
N ALA A 7 16.48 14.95 11.92
CA ALA A 7 15.11 14.46 11.95
C ALA A 7 14.33 14.98 13.17
N LYS A 8 14.99 15.11 14.34
CA LYS A 8 14.38 15.72 15.52
C LYS A 8 14.15 17.22 15.35
N ALA A 9 15.06 17.92 14.67
CA ALA A 9 14.88 19.34 14.35
C ALA A 9 13.67 19.54 13.41
N LEU A 10 13.52 18.67 12.41
CA LEU A 10 12.38 18.67 11.50
C LEU A 10 11.06 18.37 12.23
N GLU A 11 11.06 17.42 13.17
CA GLU A 11 9.88 17.11 14.00
C GLU A 11 9.46 18.33 14.84
N LYS A 12 10.42 19.02 15.45
CA LYS A 12 10.17 20.24 16.21
C LYS A 12 9.60 21.35 15.31
N GLN A 13 10.19 21.57 14.15
CA GLN A 13 9.71 22.55 13.17
C GLN A 13 8.28 22.23 12.72
N ALA A 14 7.95 20.96 12.48
CA ALA A 14 6.61 20.53 12.12
C ALA A 14 5.59 20.90 13.22
N LEU A 15 5.93 20.66 14.49
CA LEU A 15 5.07 21.02 15.62
C LEU A 15 4.82 22.53 15.73
N GLU A 16 5.77 23.37 15.39
CA GLU A 16 5.62 24.83 15.37
C GLU A 16 4.56 25.31 14.35
N HIS A 17 4.19 24.42 13.39
CA HIS A 17 3.18 24.67 12.36
C HIS A 17 1.93 23.78 12.49
N ASP A 18 1.62 23.28 13.68
CA ASP A 18 0.48 22.37 13.95
C ASP A 18 0.54 21.07 13.14
N LEU A 19 1.74 20.65 12.70
CA LEU A 19 1.98 19.40 11.99
C LEU A 19 2.64 18.36 12.90
N HIS A 20 2.26 17.11 12.76
CA HIS A 20 2.87 15.99 13.47
C HIS A 20 3.64 15.11 12.48
N LEU A 21 4.95 14.99 12.66
CA LEU A 21 5.79 14.07 11.89
C LEU A 21 5.70 12.68 12.50
N LEU A 22 5.12 11.74 11.76
CA LEU A 22 5.06 10.34 12.20
C LEU A 22 6.41 9.66 12.03
N GLN A 23 6.90 9.05 13.11
CA GLN A 23 8.13 8.29 13.09
C GLN A 23 7.89 6.86 12.61
N ALA A 24 8.55 6.45 11.53
CA ALA A 24 8.55 5.09 11.03
C ALA A 24 9.95 4.70 10.56
N ARG A 25 10.29 3.42 10.71
CA ARG A 25 11.48 2.84 10.10
C ARG A 25 11.07 2.16 8.80
N CYS A 26 11.44 2.73 7.68
CA CYS A 26 11.25 2.12 6.37
C CYS A 26 12.54 2.16 5.56
N LYS A 27 12.62 1.28 4.58
CA LYS A 27 13.69 1.27 3.58
C LYS A 27 13.05 1.26 2.21
N HIS A 28 13.29 2.28 1.44
CA HIS A 28 12.79 2.36 0.08
C HIS A 28 13.66 1.52 -0.86
N LEU A 29 13.03 0.74 -1.72
CA LEU A 29 13.73 -0.18 -2.64
C LEU A 29 13.91 0.39 -4.05
N GLY A 30 13.08 1.35 -4.44
CA GLY A 30 12.91 1.75 -5.83
C GLY A 30 11.97 0.80 -6.58
N THR A 31 11.12 1.36 -7.43
CA THR A 31 10.10 0.60 -8.17
C THR A 31 10.73 -0.44 -9.10
N GLU A 32 11.86 -0.11 -9.72
CA GLU A 32 12.60 -0.97 -10.65
C GLU A 32 13.18 -2.24 -10.02
N ASN A 33 13.33 -2.27 -8.71
CA ASN A 33 13.91 -3.42 -8.00
C ASN A 33 12.88 -4.48 -7.58
N ASN A 34 11.58 -4.17 -7.64
CA ASN A 34 10.53 -5.07 -7.17
C ASN A 34 10.57 -6.42 -7.89
N LEU A 35 10.72 -6.43 -9.22
CA LEU A 35 10.79 -7.66 -10.00
C LEU A 35 11.98 -8.53 -9.59
N LYS A 36 13.15 -7.94 -9.41
CA LYS A 36 14.38 -8.66 -9.01
C LYS A 36 14.21 -9.32 -7.64
N ILE A 37 13.59 -8.62 -6.70
CA ILE A 37 13.34 -9.14 -5.35
C ILE A 37 12.36 -10.30 -5.39
N LEU A 38 11.25 -10.17 -6.13
CA LEU A 38 10.28 -11.25 -6.30
C LEU A 38 10.91 -12.47 -6.97
N GLN A 39 11.77 -12.29 -7.98
CA GLN A 39 12.54 -13.37 -8.59
C GLN A 39 13.46 -14.06 -7.57
N CYS A 40 14.21 -13.31 -6.77
CA CYS A 40 15.05 -13.89 -5.73
C CYS A 40 14.24 -14.69 -4.70
N ILE A 41 13.07 -14.21 -4.29
CA ILE A 41 12.19 -14.93 -3.37
C ILE A 41 11.69 -16.22 -4.02
N TYR A 42 11.23 -16.15 -5.27
CA TYR A 42 10.78 -17.32 -6.02
C TYR A 42 11.90 -18.37 -6.15
N GLU A 43 13.09 -17.97 -6.59
CA GLU A 43 14.24 -18.87 -6.74
C GLU A 43 14.64 -19.55 -5.42
N HIS A 44 14.49 -18.85 -4.29
CA HIS A 44 14.75 -19.41 -2.97
C HIS A 44 13.69 -20.43 -2.54
N MET A 45 12.45 -20.27 -2.96
CA MET A 45 11.32 -21.07 -2.49
C MET A 45 10.92 -22.20 -3.43
N LYS A 46 11.22 -22.12 -4.72
CA LYS A 46 10.70 -23.03 -5.76
C LYS A 46 10.97 -24.53 -5.52
N ASP A 47 12.05 -24.86 -4.82
CA ASP A 47 12.41 -26.24 -4.52
C ASP A 47 11.77 -26.77 -3.20
N HIS A 48 11.09 -25.88 -2.46
CA HIS A 48 10.46 -26.18 -1.15
C HIS A 48 8.95 -26.00 -1.15
N VAL A 49 8.41 -25.28 -2.14
CA VAL A 49 6.99 -24.93 -2.22
C VAL A 49 6.49 -25.21 -3.63
N GLU A 50 5.35 -25.89 -3.76
CA GLU A 50 4.67 -26.07 -5.04
C GLU A 50 3.99 -24.76 -5.45
N PHE A 51 4.40 -24.19 -6.58
CA PHE A 51 3.79 -23.01 -7.17
C PHE A 51 2.87 -23.41 -8.33
N ARG A 52 1.60 -23.06 -8.24
CA ARG A 52 0.62 -23.25 -9.32
C ARG A 52 0.24 -21.89 -9.90
N PHE A 53 0.95 -21.48 -10.93
CA PHE A 53 0.65 -20.23 -11.66
C PHE A 53 -0.56 -20.40 -12.58
N ARG A 54 -1.28 -19.28 -12.83
CA ARG A 54 -2.48 -19.25 -13.70
C ARG A 54 -3.53 -20.29 -13.29
N THR A 55 -3.61 -20.55 -12.00
CA THR A 55 -4.51 -21.54 -11.42
C THR A 55 -5.42 -20.84 -10.42
N PRO A 56 -6.51 -20.21 -10.89
CA PRO A 56 -7.42 -19.48 -10.01
C PRO A 56 -8.20 -20.45 -9.11
N VAL A 57 -8.30 -20.11 -7.84
CA VAL A 57 -9.23 -20.76 -6.92
C VAL A 57 -10.63 -20.20 -7.21
N ARG A 58 -11.59 -21.07 -7.48
CA ARG A 58 -12.97 -20.69 -7.81
C ARG A 58 -13.85 -20.60 -6.56
N THR A 59 -13.75 -21.57 -5.68
CA THR A 59 -14.51 -21.57 -4.43
C THR A 59 -13.68 -22.14 -3.28
N ILE A 60 -14.07 -21.74 -2.06
CA ILE A 60 -13.53 -22.22 -0.81
C ILE A 60 -14.67 -22.87 -0.01
N ALA A 61 -14.52 -24.11 0.39
CA ALA A 61 -15.41 -24.77 1.33
C ALA A 61 -14.66 -25.12 2.62
N ARG A 62 -15.38 -25.14 3.75
CA ARG A 62 -14.87 -25.67 5.01
C ARG A 62 -15.62 -26.94 5.32
N GLU A 63 -14.88 -28.03 5.45
CA GLU A 63 -15.41 -29.35 5.71
C GLU A 63 -15.74 -29.55 7.20
N ASP A 64 -16.57 -30.56 7.52
CA ASP A 64 -16.96 -30.88 8.89
C ASP A 64 -15.76 -31.27 9.78
N ASN A 65 -14.72 -31.85 9.19
CA ASN A 65 -13.47 -32.18 9.87
C ASN A 65 -12.57 -30.95 10.15
N GLY A 66 -12.99 -29.77 9.69
CA GLY A 66 -12.29 -28.50 9.87
C GLY A 66 -11.24 -28.20 8.79
N GLU A 67 -11.03 -29.07 7.81
CA GLU A 67 -10.17 -28.83 6.66
C GLU A 67 -10.84 -27.91 5.63
N TYR A 68 -10.06 -27.38 4.70
CA TYR A 68 -10.53 -26.57 3.60
C TYR A 68 -10.41 -27.29 2.28
N THR A 69 -11.45 -27.17 1.46
CA THR A 69 -11.47 -27.66 0.07
C THR A 69 -11.47 -26.47 -0.87
N LEU A 70 -10.48 -26.39 -1.74
CA LEU A 70 -10.31 -25.37 -2.76
C LEU A 70 -10.66 -25.98 -4.12
N THR A 71 -11.69 -25.44 -4.78
CA THR A 71 -12.07 -25.87 -6.13
C THR A 71 -11.32 -25.03 -7.16
N LEU A 72 -10.65 -25.67 -8.06
CA LEU A 72 -9.96 -25.09 -9.23
C LEU A 72 -10.78 -25.40 -10.49
N ASP A 73 -10.34 -24.95 -11.67
CA ASP A 73 -11.05 -25.22 -12.92
C ASP A 73 -11.12 -26.73 -13.25
N ASN A 74 -10.04 -27.47 -13.00
CA ASN A 74 -9.95 -28.89 -13.36
C ASN A 74 -9.42 -29.77 -12.22
N ASP A 75 -9.35 -29.25 -11.00
CA ASP A 75 -8.75 -29.94 -9.86
C ASP A 75 -9.36 -29.46 -8.54
N THR A 76 -9.09 -30.17 -7.48
CA THR A 76 -9.49 -29.83 -6.12
C THR A 76 -8.31 -30.03 -5.18
N ILE A 77 -8.06 -29.08 -4.30
CA ILE A 77 -7.00 -29.16 -3.29
C ILE A 77 -7.64 -29.14 -1.90
N THR A 78 -7.24 -30.05 -1.05
CA THR A 78 -7.59 -30.04 0.36
C THR A 78 -6.41 -29.58 1.21
N CYS A 79 -6.65 -28.79 2.25
CA CYS A 79 -5.62 -28.34 3.15
C CYS A 79 -6.16 -28.12 4.57
N LYS A 80 -5.29 -28.30 5.55
CA LYS A 80 -5.60 -28.06 6.96
C LYS A 80 -5.57 -26.58 7.33
N TYR A 81 -4.71 -25.81 6.70
CA TYR A 81 -4.55 -24.38 6.92
C TYR A 81 -4.59 -23.65 5.58
N LEU A 82 -5.36 -22.59 5.52
CA LEU A 82 -5.51 -21.74 4.34
C LEU A 82 -5.12 -20.31 4.69
N VAL A 83 -4.23 -19.71 3.88
CA VAL A 83 -3.95 -18.28 3.88
C VAL A 83 -4.44 -17.70 2.56
N ALA A 84 -5.45 -16.86 2.60
CA ALA A 84 -6.00 -16.20 1.42
C ALA A 84 -5.47 -14.77 1.33
N ALA A 85 -4.77 -14.46 0.24
CA ALA A 85 -4.18 -13.15 -0.02
C ALA A 85 -4.37 -12.74 -1.50
N PRO A 86 -5.63 -12.60 -1.97
CA PRO A 86 -5.93 -12.44 -3.41
C PRO A 86 -5.56 -11.07 -3.98
N GLY A 87 -5.20 -10.10 -3.15
CA GLY A 87 -4.91 -8.74 -3.58
C GLY A 87 -6.15 -7.96 -4.00
N ARG A 88 -5.97 -6.78 -4.62
CA ARG A 88 -7.07 -5.88 -5.00
C ARG A 88 -8.00 -6.50 -6.03
N SER A 89 -7.46 -7.09 -7.08
CA SER A 89 -8.25 -7.72 -8.16
C SER A 89 -9.06 -8.95 -7.72
N GLY A 90 -8.72 -9.56 -6.59
CA GLY A 90 -9.48 -10.67 -6.03
C GLY A 90 -10.39 -10.29 -4.86
N ALA A 91 -10.54 -9.01 -4.54
CA ALA A 91 -11.25 -8.56 -3.34
C ALA A 91 -12.74 -8.89 -3.39
N GLU A 92 -13.41 -8.64 -4.51
CA GLU A 92 -14.83 -8.94 -4.69
C GLU A 92 -15.09 -10.45 -4.58
N TRP A 93 -14.35 -11.27 -5.31
CA TRP A 93 -14.42 -12.73 -5.19
C TRP A 93 -14.23 -13.18 -3.74
N PHE A 94 -13.24 -12.62 -3.04
CA PHE A 94 -12.94 -13.02 -1.67
C PHE A 94 -14.05 -12.60 -0.69
N CYS A 95 -14.69 -11.44 -0.88
CA CYS A 95 -15.85 -11.04 -0.11
C CYS A 95 -17.01 -12.04 -0.27
N GLU A 96 -17.27 -12.52 -1.50
CA GLU A 96 -18.30 -13.54 -1.74
C GLU A 96 -17.96 -14.89 -1.07
N GLU A 97 -16.71 -15.32 -1.13
CA GLU A 97 -16.27 -16.54 -0.43
C GLU A 97 -16.38 -16.38 1.10
N CYS A 98 -16.03 -15.21 1.66
CA CYS A 98 -16.22 -14.92 3.08
C CYS A 98 -17.70 -15.00 3.50
N LYS A 99 -18.63 -14.46 2.68
CA LYS A 99 -20.07 -14.56 2.92
C LYS A 99 -20.55 -16.03 2.95
N LYS A 100 -20.11 -16.85 1.98
CA LYS A 100 -20.41 -18.29 1.92
C LYS A 100 -19.91 -19.03 3.16
N LEU A 101 -18.72 -18.68 3.63
CA LEU A 101 -18.11 -19.23 4.84
C LEU A 101 -18.71 -18.64 6.13
N LYS A 102 -19.69 -17.74 6.04
CA LYS A 102 -20.34 -17.04 7.15
C LYS A 102 -19.35 -16.26 8.03
N LEU A 103 -18.29 -15.71 7.42
CA LEU A 103 -17.33 -14.85 8.11
C LEU A 103 -17.91 -13.43 8.21
N PRO A 104 -17.76 -12.76 9.36
CA PRO A 104 -18.21 -11.39 9.50
C PRO A 104 -17.36 -10.45 8.62
N LEU A 105 -18.02 -9.57 7.88
CA LEU A 105 -17.39 -8.52 7.09
C LEU A 105 -17.69 -7.16 7.73
N ILE A 106 -16.69 -6.30 7.76
CA ILE A 106 -16.83 -4.91 8.19
C ILE A 106 -16.28 -3.99 7.11
N ASN A 107 -16.89 -2.83 6.95
CA ASN A 107 -16.40 -1.82 6.04
C ASN A 107 -15.08 -1.25 6.56
N ASN A 108 -14.07 -1.24 5.70
CA ASN A 108 -12.81 -0.62 6.00
C ASN A 108 -12.87 0.89 5.79
N GLN A 109 -11.92 1.56 6.42
CA GLN A 109 -11.60 2.95 6.13
C GLN A 109 -11.12 3.10 4.69
N VAL A 110 -11.57 4.17 4.03
CA VAL A 110 -11.14 4.57 2.69
C VAL A 110 -10.42 5.90 2.78
N ASP A 111 -9.25 5.98 2.17
CA ASP A 111 -8.49 7.23 2.06
C ASP A 111 -8.83 7.93 0.76
N LEU A 112 -9.37 9.14 0.86
CA LEU A 112 -9.68 10.01 -0.28
C LEU A 112 -8.75 11.22 -0.26
N GLY A 113 -8.35 11.70 -1.43
CA GLY A 113 -7.51 12.88 -1.50
C GLY A 113 -6.99 13.21 -2.88
N VAL A 114 -5.96 14.03 -2.91
CA VAL A 114 -5.32 14.53 -4.12
C VAL A 114 -3.83 14.21 -4.11
N ARG A 115 -3.26 14.03 -5.30
CA ARG A 115 -1.81 13.99 -5.45
C ARG A 115 -1.29 15.35 -5.86
N VAL A 116 -0.29 15.80 -5.12
CA VAL A 116 0.41 17.06 -5.33
C VAL A 116 1.76 16.77 -5.96
N GLU A 117 2.14 17.53 -6.97
CA GLU A 117 3.46 17.51 -7.59
C GLU A 117 4.05 18.92 -7.61
N LEU A 118 5.32 19.06 -7.27
CA LEU A 118 6.01 20.32 -7.20
C LEU A 118 7.52 20.13 -7.43
N PRO A 119 8.27 21.21 -7.80
CA PRO A 119 9.71 21.10 -7.98
C PRO A 119 10.41 20.52 -6.76
N ALA A 120 11.28 19.52 -6.96
CA ALA A 120 11.93 18.79 -5.87
C ALA A 120 12.69 19.69 -4.90
N LYS A 121 13.27 20.78 -5.39
CA LYS A 121 14.01 21.77 -4.58
C LYS A 121 13.17 22.40 -3.48
N VAL A 122 11.84 22.52 -3.67
CA VAL A 122 10.92 23.09 -2.65
C VAL A 122 10.88 22.19 -1.42
N PHE A 123 10.93 20.88 -1.60
CA PHE A 123 10.86 19.88 -0.52
C PHE A 123 12.22 19.27 -0.15
N GLU A 124 13.30 19.66 -0.80
CA GLU A 124 14.61 19.06 -0.59
C GLU A 124 15.12 19.16 0.85
N HIS A 125 14.80 20.25 1.54
CA HIS A 125 15.13 20.43 2.96
C HIS A 125 14.45 19.40 3.89
N ILE A 126 13.34 18.81 3.47
CA ILE A 126 12.66 17.71 4.17
C ILE A 126 13.15 16.36 3.67
N THR A 127 13.14 16.16 2.35
CA THR A 127 13.39 14.85 1.74
C THR A 127 14.85 14.41 1.80
N SER A 128 15.79 15.34 1.99
CA SER A 128 17.19 15.02 2.28
C SER A 128 17.40 14.46 3.69
N VAL A 129 16.53 14.79 4.62
CA VAL A 129 16.57 14.33 6.02
C VAL A 129 15.74 13.06 6.20
N VAL A 130 14.51 13.08 5.68
CA VAL A 130 13.54 11.97 5.77
C VAL A 130 12.98 11.70 4.37
N TYR A 131 13.32 10.55 3.79
CA TYR A 131 12.94 10.21 2.42
C TYR A 131 11.44 10.32 2.17
N GLU A 132 10.62 9.72 3.03
CA GLU A 132 9.16 9.79 3.01
C GLU A 132 8.67 10.41 4.32
N SER A 133 8.41 11.70 4.32
CA SER A 133 7.85 12.38 5.50
C SER A 133 6.34 12.15 5.57
N LYS A 134 5.89 11.54 6.66
CA LYS A 134 4.46 11.41 6.98
C LYS A 134 4.06 12.52 7.94
N LEU A 135 3.59 13.61 7.39
CA LEU A 135 3.08 14.76 8.13
C LEU A 135 1.57 14.62 8.30
N VAL A 136 1.10 14.84 9.51
CA VAL A 136 -0.31 14.80 9.87
C VAL A 136 -0.74 16.16 10.35
N TYR A 137 -1.86 16.64 9.82
CA TYR A 137 -2.52 17.88 10.21
C TYR A 137 -3.98 17.62 10.58
N ARG A 138 -4.49 18.28 11.63
CA ARG A 138 -5.91 18.28 11.96
C ARG A 138 -6.54 19.60 11.54
N THR A 139 -7.57 19.52 10.70
CA THR A 139 -8.29 20.71 10.24
C THR A 139 -9.04 21.36 11.41
N LYS A 140 -8.98 22.69 11.51
CA LYS A 140 -9.62 23.43 12.61
C LYS A 140 -11.15 23.43 12.49
N GLN A 141 -11.68 23.38 11.26
CA GLN A 141 -13.12 23.49 11.00
C GLN A 141 -13.85 22.15 11.21
N TYR A 142 -13.31 21.05 10.71
CA TYR A 142 -13.99 19.74 10.69
C TYR A 142 -13.30 18.69 11.55
N ASN A 143 -12.13 19.03 12.12
CA ASN A 143 -11.30 18.10 12.88
C ASN A 143 -10.86 16.85 12.08
N ASP A 144 -10.87 16.93 10.76
CA ASP A 144 -10.39 15.86 9.88
C ASP A 144 -8.89 15.70 10.00
N GLN A 145 -8.43 14.47 9.96
CA GLN A 145 -7.02 14.16 9.92
C GLN A 145 -6.54 14.07 8.48
N VAL A 146 -5.81 15.08 8.02
CA VAL A 146 -5.14 15.11 6.72
C VAL A 146 -3.71 14.62 6.90
N ARG A 147 -3.24 13.74 6.02
CA ARG A 147 -1.85 13.27 6.07
C ARG A 147 -1.19 13.23 4.71
N THR A 148 0.13 13.48 4.69
CA THR A 148 0.93 13.15 3.51
C THR A 148 1.08 11.63 3.40
N PHE A 149 1.11 11.12 2.17
CA PHE A 149 1.24 9.70 1.90
C PHE A 149 2.03 9.45 0.62
N CYS A 150 2.78 8.35 0.59
CA CYS A 150 3.54 7.92 -0.57
C CYS A 150 4.31 9.08 -1.22
N MET A 151 5.18 9.72 -0.44
CA MET A 151 6.06 10.78 -0.93
C MET A 151 7.17 10.19 -1.77
N ASN A 152 7.34 10.73 -2.96
CA ASN A 152 8.29 10.28 -3.96
C ASN A 152 9.24 11.43 -4.33
N PRO A 153 10.36 11.59 -3.62
CA PRO A 153 11.38 12.56 -3.98
C PRO A 153 11.95 12.25 -5.36
N TYR A 154 12.01 13.26 -6.23
CA TYR A 154 12.45 13.11 -7.62
C TYR A 154 11.70 12.01 -8.39
N GLY A 155 10.44 11.79 -8.05
CA GLY A 155 9.59 10.73 -8.59
C GLY A 155 8.64 11.22 -9.68
N HIS A 156 7.88 10.27 -10.24
CA HIS A 156 6.91 10.53 -11.31
C HIS A 156 5.49 10.29 -10.79
N VAL A 157 4.55 11.12 -11.22
CA VAL A 157 3.12 10.84 -11.07
C VAL A 157 2.71 9.88 -12.18
N VAL A 158 1.98 8.83 -11.82
CA VAL A 158 1.50 7.80 -12.76
C VAL A 158 -0.01 7.62 -12.60
N ALA A 159 -0.69 7.41 -13.72
CA ALA A 159 -2.09 7.04 -13.72
C ALA A 159 -2.23 5.52 -13.50
N GLU A 160 -3.17 5.14 -12.66
CA GLU A 160 -3.58 3.76 -12.44
C GLU A 160 -5.04 3.60 -12.83
N ASN A 161 -5.37 2.45 -13.41
CA ASN A 161 -6.75 2.04 -13.65
C ASN A 161 -6.97 0.68 -13.00
N VAL A 162 -7.88 0.64 -12.04
CA VAL A 162 -8.30 -0.59 -11.37
C VAL A 162 -9.80 -0.72 -11.55
N GLU A 163 -10.23 -1.71 -12.33
CA GLU A 163 -11.66 -2.01 -12.57
C GLU A 163 -12.48 -0.80 -13.07
N GLY A 164 -11.86 0.02 -13.93
CA GLY A 164 -12.49 1.21 -14.49
C GLY A 164 -12.37 2.47 -13.63
N ILE A 165 -11.88 2.36 -12.40
CA ILE A 165 -11.61 3.52 -11.55
C ILE A 165 -10.23 4.07 -11.87
N HIS A 166 -10.18 5.32 -12.32
CA HIS A 166 -8.94 6.02 -12.62
C HIS A 166 -8.44 6.77 -11.38
N THR A 167 -7.24 6.44 -10.96
CA THR A 167 -6.55 7.11 -9.85
C THR A 167 -5.15 7.52 -10.25
N VAL A 168 -4.49 8.30 -9.40
CA VAL A 168 -3.09 8.68 -9.58
C VAL A 168 -2.25 8.17 -8.41
N ASN A 169 -1.06 7.69 -8.73
CA ASN A 169 -0.08 7.24 -7.77
C ASN A 169 1.28 7.88 -8.03
N GLY A 170 2.30 7.58 -7.24
CA GLY A 170 3.66 8.06 -7.45
C GLY A 170 4.65 6.90 -7.47
N HIS A 171 5.62 7.02 -8.34
CA HIS A 171 6.76 6.10 -8.40
C HIS A 171 8.06 6.86 -8.21
N SER A 172 9.00 6.26 -7.50
CA SER A 172 10.35 6.75 -7.40
C SER A 172 11.34 5.65 -7.72
N TYR A 173 12.48 6.06 -8.23
CA TYR A 173 13.55 5.17 -8.68
C TYR A 173 14.80 5.37 -7.85
N SER A 174 15.52 4.30 -7.56
CA SER A 174 16.82 4.36 -6.90
C SER A 174 17.89 4.84 -7.87
N ASP A 175 17.78 4.50 -9.17
CA ASP A 175 18.69 4.97 -10.21
C ASP A 175 18.48 6.48 -10.46
N PRO A 176 19.52 7.32 -10.24
CA PRO A 176 19.44 8.75 -10.49
C PRO A 176 19.07 9.14 -11.94
N LYS A 177 19.37 8.28 -12.92
CA LYS A 177 19.08 8.52 -14.34
C LYS A 177 17.58 8.45 -14.65
N LEU A 178 16.80 7.79 -13.79
CA LEU A 178 15.35 7.61 -13.93
C LEU A 178 14.56 8.63 -13.11
N ARG A 179 15.23 9.56 -12.45
CA ARG A 179 14.59 10.58 -11.61
C ARG A 179 13.99 11.71 -12.43
N SER A 180 12.88 12.26 -11.92
CA SER A 180 12.32 13.53 -12.42
C SER A 180 12.93 14.73 -11.70
N GLU A 181 12.52 15.93 -12.09
CA GLU A 181 12.86 17.17 -11.39
C GLU A 181 11.88 17.53 -10.28
N ASN A 182 10.83 16.70 -10.07
CA ASN A 182 9.75 16.95 -9.17
C ASN A 182 9.70 15.98 -7.99
N THR A 183 9.14 16.43 -6.89
CA THR A 183 8.67 15.58 -5.78
C THR A 183 7.16 15.55 -5.80
N ASN A 184 6.58 14.39 -5.60
CA ASN A 184 5.13 14.26 -5.49
C ASN A 184 4.73 13.46 -4.24
N PHE A 185 3.53 13.74 -3.73
CA PHE A 185 2.92 13.06 -2.58
C PHE A 185 1.40 13.18 -2.63
N ALA A 186 0.70 12.28 -1.98
CA ALA A 186 -0.73 12.42 -1.76
C ALA A 186 -1.03 13.17 -0.46
N LEU A 187 -2.10 13.96 -0.47
CA LEU A 187 -2.78 14.46 0.72
C LEU A 187 -4.06 13.68 0.87
N LEU A 188 -4.17 12.90 1.94
CA LEU A 188 -5.26 11.95 2.16
C LEU A 188 -6.03 12.28 3.44
N VAL A 189 -7.34 12.11 3.35
CA VAL A 189 -8.27 12.11 4.48
C VAL A 189 -8.90 10.72 4.58
N SER A 190 -8.90 10.16 5.78
CA SER A 190 -9.48 8.86 6.04
C SER A 190 -10.96 8.98 6.34
N ASN A 191 -11.78 8.23 5.61
CA ASN A 191 -13.22 8.22 5.73
C ASN A 191 -13.73 6.82 6.05
N HIS A 192 -14.77 6.76 6.87
CA HIS A 192 -15.53 5.54 7.13
C HIS A 192 -16.92 5.69 6.52
N PHE A 193 -17.28 4.73 5.70
CA PHE A 193 -18.61 4.66 5.12
C PHE A 193 -19.44 3.62 5.89
N THR A 194 -20.69 3.96 6.19
CA THR A 194 -21.62 3.09 6.93
C THR A 194 -22.20 1.99 6.06
N GLU A 195 -22.24 2.23 4.75
CA GLU A 195 -22.75 1.31 3.75
C GLU A 195 -21.70 1.07 2.66
N PRO A 196 -21.61 -0.14 2.07
CA PRO A 196 -20.79 -0.40 0.89
C PRO A 196 -21.35 0.40 -0.30
N PHE A 197 -20.47 0.87 -1.18
CA PHE A 197 -20.90 1.49 -2.45
C PHE A 197 -20.91 0.50 -3.57
#